data_5d30183faaac096a64ad0ed06bcc0f21
#
_entry.id   5d30183faaac096a64ad0ed06bcc0f21
#
_cell.length_a   1.000
_cell.length_b   1.000
_cell.length_c   1.000
_cell.angle_alpha   90.00
_cell.angle_beta   90.00
_cell.angle_gamma   90.00
#
_symmetry.space_group_name_H-M   'P 1'
#
loop_
_entity.id
_entity.type
_entity.pdbx_description
1 polymer ?
#
loop_
_entity_poly.entity_id
_entity_poly.type
_entity_poly.pdbx_seq_one_letter_code
_entity_poly.pdbx_strand_id
1 'polypeptide(L)'
;LQKKGYFDEDKKIPLPFLPERLGIITSPTGSVVHDIINRVNDRFPMPLDIWPVSVQGVDAADSIINAIEGFNKLKSSKPDILIVARGGGSTEDLMAFNDENLATSVFESKIPIISAIGHETDTTIIDLVSDLRASTPTAAAEKATPVRFELIEKIKNLQLRLNTKVNSQIQSKKENYEYLNKFLKSPSLIVNNYKEKLLDDFKNLTLSIENKFSISKLNLLNLGKSIVSPDSSINLKQTKINNLSKNLNLNIANNYKDKLEKYKSNIRLLNSNSISSNLKKGYSILMDKKKIVKTSKKITTDDQLSVKLIDGTIDIKVTKIN
;
A
#
# COMPACT_ATOMS: atom_id res chain seq x y z
N LEU A 1 -16.81 -34.80 -16.64
CA LEU A 1 -16.16 -33.88 -15.70
C LEU A 1 -16.80 -32.48 -15.75
N GLN A 2 -16.98 -31.89 -16.95
CA GLN A 2 -17.58 -30.57 -17.10
C GLN A 2 -18.97 -30.44 -16.45
N LYS A 3 -19.86 -31.44 -16.66
CA LYS A 3 -21.20 -31.46 -16.02
C LYS A 3 -21.14 -31.58 -14.50
N LYS A 4 -20.04 -32.11 -13.95
CA LYS A 4 -19.79 -32.20 -12.50
C LYS A 4 -19.18 -30.92 -11.94
N GLY A 5 -18.87 -29.92 -12.80
CA GLY A 5 -18.31 -28.62 -12.41
C GLY A 5 -16.85 -28.66 -12.00
N TYR A 6 -16.05 -29.61 -12.52
CA TYR A 6 -14.63 -29.77 -12.19
C TYR A 6 -13.77 -28.64 -12.77
N PHE A 7 -14.29 -27.92 -13.77
CA PHE A 7 -13.58 -26.83 -14.46
C PHE A 7 -14.05 -25.44 -14.00
N ASP A 8 -14.95 -25.39 -13.02
CA ASP A 8 -15.51 -24.12 -12.55
C ASP A 8 -14.47 -23.33 -11.77
N GLU A 9 -14.20 -22.11 -12.20
CA GLU A 9 -13.24 -21.21 -11.55
C GLU A 9 -13.58 -20.93 -10.07
N ASP A 10 -14.87 -20.91 -9.74
CA ASP A 10 -15.36 -20.64 -8.38
C ASP A 10 -15.01 -21.74 -7.38
N LYS A 11 -14.65 -22.94 -7.88
CA LYS A 11 -14.26 -24.08 -7.03
C LYS A 11 -12.76 -24.21 -6.85
N LYS A 12 -11.97 -23.45 -7.58
CA LYS A 12 -10.51 -23.47 -7.48
C LYS A 12 -10.06 -22.82 -6.17
N ILE A 13 -9.11 -23.47 -5.52
CA ILE A 13 -8.53 -23.01 -4.26
C ILE A 13 -7.47 -21.95 -4.58
N PRO A 14 -7.59 -20.72 -4.05
CA PRO A 14 -6.59 -19.68 -4.27
C PRO A 14 -5.25 -20.08 -3.65
N LEU A 15 -4.16 -19.82 -4.36
CA LEU A 15 -2.83 -20.06 -3.84
C LEU A 15 -2.52 -19.09 -2.69
N PRO A 16 -1.90 -19.57 -1.59
CA PRO A 16 -1.42 -18.71 -0.54
C PRO A 16 -0.32 -17.78 -1.06
N PHE A 17 -0.38 -16.52 -0.65
CA PHE A 17 0.61 -15.52 -1.07
C PHE A 17 2.04 -15.83 -0.60
N LEU A 18 2.18 -16.42 0.57
CA LEU A 18 3.46 -16.77 1.18
C LEU A 18 3.37 -18.20 1.73
N PRO A 19 3.60 -19.21 0.89
CA PRO A 19 3.62 -20.58 1.36
C PRO A 19 4.85 -20.81 2.26
N GLU A 20 4.69 -21.67 3.24
CA GLU A 20 5.78 -22.10 4.14
C GLU A 20 6.48 -23.34 3.62
N ARG A 21 5.78 -24.16 2.81
CA ARG A 21 6.28 -25.43 2.29
C ARG A 21 5.62 -25.79 0.97
N LEU A 22 6.40 -26.29 0.01
CA LEU A 22 5.90 -26.78 -1.26
C LEU A 22 6.06 -28.30 -1.36
N GLY A 23 5.03 -28.97 -1.88
CA GLY A 23 5.08 -30.36 -2.29
C GLY A 23 5.30 -30.45 -3.80
N ILE A 24 6.21 -31.30 -4.22
CA ILE A 24 6.54 -31.51 -5.62
C ILE A 24 6.29 -32.97 -5.97
N ILE A 25 5.41 -33.20 -6.92
CA ILE A 25 5.08 -34.51 -7.45
C ILE A 25 5.68 -34.63 -8.85
N THR A 26 6.78 -35.32 -8.99
CA THR A 26 7.51 -35.44 -10.26
C THR A 26 8.44 -36.64 -10.24
N SER A 27 9.05 -36.95 -11.39
CA SER A 27 10.08 -37.96 -11.45
C SER A 27 11.37 -37.52 -10.77
N PRO A 28 11.98 -38.37 -9.94
CA PRO A 28 13.20 -37.99 -9.20
C PRO A 28 14.44 -37.87 -10.09
N THR A 29 14.41 -38.48 -11.28
CA THR A 29 15.57 -38.51 -12.22
C THR A 29 15.50 -37.43 -13.29
N GLY A 30 14.41 -36.68 -13.37
CA GLY A 30 14.21 -35.64 -14.38
C GLY A 30 14.92 -34.31 -14.03
N SER A 31 15.28 -33.56 -15.07
CA SER A 31 15.80 -32.17 -14.90
C SER A 31 14.79 -31.24 -14.18
N VAL A 32 13.52 -31.57 -14.32
CA VAL A 32 12.38 -30.78 -13.76
C VAL A 32 12.49 -30.50 -12.28
N VAL A 33 12.88 -31.50 -11.50
CA VAL A 33 13.04 -31.31 -10.04
C VAL A 33 14.15 -30.30 -9.74
N HIS A 34 15.24 -30.34 -10.46
CA HIS A 34 16.34 -29.40 -10.32
C HIS A 34 15.95 -27.98 -10.77
N ASP A 35 15.17 -27.88 -11.85
CA ASP A 35 14.67 -26.60 -12.34
C ASP A 35 13.76 -25.92 -11.33
N ILE A 36 12.85 -26.68 -10.71
CA ILE A 36 11.98 -26.19 -9.65
C ILE A 36 12.79 -25.77 -8.42
N ILE A 37 13.70 -26.64 -7.94
CA ILE A 37 14.54 -26.37 -6.77
C ILE A 37 15.36 -25.10 -6.97
N ASN A 38 16.03 -24.98 -8.12
CA ASN A 38 16.84 -23.81 -8.44
C ASN A 38 15.98 -22.55 -8.45
N ARG A 39 14.82 -22.62 -9.12
CA ARG A 39 13.92 -21.46 -9.22
C ARG A 39 13.34 -21.03 -7.88
N VAL A 40 12.97 -21.97 -7.01
CA VAL A 40 12.50 -21.68 -5.66
C VAL A 40 13.62 -21.07 -4.83
N ASN A 41 14.83 -21.61 -4.89
CA ASN A 41 15.99 -21.07 -4.17
C ASN A 41 16.34 -19.65 -4.61
N ASP A 42 16.25 -19.37 -5.89
CA ASP A 42 16.53 -18.03 -6.43
C ASP A 42 15.50 -16.99 -6.00
N ARG A 43 14.22 -17.39 -5.92
CA ARG A 43 13.11 -16.46 -5.63
C ARG A 43 12.81 -16.34 -4.15
N PHE A 44 12.56 -17.49 -3.52
CA PHE A 44 12.20 -17.57 -2.11
C PHE A 44 12.56 -18.95 -1.56
N PRO A 45 13.75 -19.13 -0.99
CA PRO A 45 14.17 -20.40 -0.40
C PRO A 45 13.19 -20.86 0.70
N MET A 46 12.67 -22.07 0.51
CA MET A 46 11.74 -22.68 1.46
C MET A 46 11.85 -24.21 1.46
N PRO A 47 11.33 -24.91 2.46
CA PRO A 47 11.26 -26.37 2.47
C PRO A 47 10.48 -26.93 1.29
N LEU A 48 11.05 -27.92 0.63
CA LEU A 48 10.49 -28.64 -0.51
C LEU A 48 10.37 -30.12 -0.14
N ASP A 49 9.16 -30.66 -0.24
CA ASP A 49 8.91 -32.09 -0.06
C ASP A 49 8.68 -32.71 -1.44
N ILE A 50 9.57 -33.58 -1.84
CA ILE A 50 9.49 -34.25 -3.15
C ILE A 50 8.86 -35.62 -2.95
N TRP A 51 7.74 -35.86 -3.62
CA TRP A 51 7.16 -37.19 -3.73
C TRP A 51 7.53 -37.78 -5.09
N PRO A 52 8.44 -38.75 -5.13
CA PRO A 52 8.90 -39.35 -6.38
C PRO A 52 7.80 -40.22 -6.98
N VAL A 53 7.45 -39.94 -8.22
CA VAL A 53 6.44 -40.68 -8.98
C VAL A 53 6.94 -41.01 -10.41
N SER A 54 6.34 -42.00 -11.01
CA SER A 54 6.42 -42.14 -12.47
C SER A 54 5.53 -41.10 -13.12
N VAL A 55 6.05 -40.30 -14.05
CA VAL A 55 5.30 -39.28 -14.79
C VAL A 55 5.01 -39.68 -16.24
N GLN A 56 5.28 -40.92 -16.57
CA GLN A 56 5.03 -41.52 -17.88
C GLN A 56 4.75 -43.01 -17.72
N GLY A 57 4.06 -43.61 -18.70
CA GLY A 57 3.66 -44.99 -18.66
C GLY A 57 2.30 -45.22 -18.00
N VAL A 58 1.88 -46.51 -17.97
CA VAL A 58 0.52 -46.91 -17.56
C VAL A 58 0.24 -46.59 -16.07
N ASP A 59 1.24 -46.73 -15.22
CA ASP A 59 1.10 -46.56 -13.75
C ASP A 59 1.27 -45.08 -13.30
N ALA A 60 1.47 -44.15 -14.23
CA ALA A 60 1.75 -42.76 -13.93
C ALA A 60 0.57 -42.10 -13.19
N ALA A 61 -0.66 -42.28 -13.66
CA ALA A 61 -1.87 -41.72 -13.07
C ALA A 61 -2.03 -42.18 -11.62
N ASP A 62 -1.95 -43.50 -11.37
CA ASP A 62 -2.09 -44.08 -10.05
C ASP A 62 -0.99 -43.61 -9.07
N SER A 63 0.25 -43.50 -9.58
CA SER A 63 1.37 -42.99 -8.77
C SER A 63 1.15 -41.56 -8.34
N ILE A 64 0.61 -40.71 -9.23
CA ILE A 64 0.32 -39.28 -8.90
C ILE A 64 -0.87 -39.18 -7.97
N ILE A 65 -1.92 -39.99 -8.16
CA ILE A 65 -3.08 -40.04 -7.22
C ILE A 65 -2.61 -40.38 -5.81
N ASN A 66 -1.80 -41.43 -5.69
CA ASN A 66 -1.25 -41.86 -4.39
C ASN A 66 -0.42 -40.73 -3.74
N ALA A 67 0.33 -39.98 -4.52
CA ALA A 67 1.11 -38.83 -4.01
C ALA A 67 0.22 -37.69 -3.53
N ILE A 68 -0.81 -37.32 -4.30
CA ILE A 68 -1.78 -36.27 -3.91
C ILE A 68 -2.51 -36.67 -2.62
N GLU A 69 -3.03 -37.88 -2.56
CA GLU A 69 -3.69 -38.36 -1.36
C GLU A 69 -2.73 -38.46 -0.18
N GLY A 70 -1.49 -38.92 -0.42
CA GLY A 70 -0.46 -39.02 0.60
C GLY A 70 -0.17 -37.66 1.24
N PHE A 71 0.04 -36.61 0.44
CA PHE A 71 0.23 -35.26 0.93
C PHE A 71 -1.01 -34.74 1.69
N ASN A 72 -2.21 -35.04 1.20
CA ASN A 72 -3.44 -34.62 1.86
C ASN A 72 -3.67 -35.33 3.22
N LYS A 73 -3.14 -36.55 3.40
CA LYS A 73 -3.23 -37.34 4.66
C LYS A 73 -2.20 -36.90 5.71
N LEU A 74 -1.19 -36.10 5.35
CA LEU A 74 -0.20 -35.61 6.31
C LEU A 74 -0.85 -34.72 7.37
N LYS A 75 -0.58 -35.03 8.64
CA LYS A 75 -1.07 -34.24 9.79
C LYS A 75 -0.09 -33.15 10.22
N SER A 76 1.19 -33.39 10.02
CA SER A 76 2.29 -32.47 10.31
C SER A 76 3.12 -32.24 9.07
N SER A 77 3.69 -31.07 8.91
CA SER A 77 4.52 -30.68 7.75
C SER A 77 3.79 -30.83 6.40
N LYS A 78 2.49 -30.57 6.40
CA LYS A 78 1.68 -30.56 5.19
C LYS A 78 2.10 -29.41 4.28
N PRO A 79 2.37 -29.63 2.99
CA PRO A 79 2.65 -28.54 2.08
C PRO A 79 1.43 -27.63 1.85
N ASP A 80 1.69 -26.36 1.60
CA ASP A 80 0.65 -25.36 1.34
C ASP A 80 0.24 -25.32 -0.13
N ILE A 81 1.11 -25.80 -1.00
CA ILE A 81 0.87 -25.90 -2.46
C ILE A 81 1.51 -27.20 -2.94
N LEU A 82 0.84 -27.88 -3.87
CA LEU A 82 1.39 -28.99 -4.61
C LEU A 82 1.71 -28.55 -6.03
N ILE A 83 2.85 -28.98 -6.54
CA ILE A 83 3.24 -28.82 -7.95
C ILE A 83 3.29 -30.22 -8.57
N VAL A 84 2.40 -30.49 -9.51
CA VAL A 84 2.48 -31.69 -10.35
C VAL A 84 3.21 -31.32 -11.61
N ALA A 85 4.43 -31.83 -11.76
CA ALA A 85 5.29 -31.41 -12.85
C ALA A 85 5.83 -32.61 -13.65
N ARG A 86 5.89 -32.39 -14.97
CA ARG A 86 6.52 -33.31 -15.92
C ARG A 86 7.47 -32.53 -16.82
N GLY A 87 8.56 -33.19 -17.20
CA GLY A 87 9.48 -32.70 -18.22
C GLY A 87 8.93 -32.84 -19.63
N GLY A 88 9.69 -32.39 -20.61
CA GLY A 88 9.38 -32.61 -22.02
C GLY A 88 9.28 -34.11 -22.36
N GLY A 89 8.47 -34.46 -23.35
CA GLY A 89 8.24 -35.81 -23.83
C GLY A 89 7.17 -35.81 -24.92
N SER A 90 6.85 -36.97 -25.44
CA SER A 90 5.85 -37.10 -26.51
C SER A 90 4.44 -36.80 -26.01
N THR A 91 3.53 -36.47 -26.95
CA THR A 91 2.09 -36.26 -26.62
C THR A 91 1.43 -37.55 -26.11
N GLU A 92 1.98 -38.72 -26.47
CA GLU A 92 1.52 -40.02 -25.97
C GLU A 92 1.74 -40.14 -24.45
N ASP A 93 2.85 -39.63 -23.95
CA ASP A 93 3.13 -39.60 -22.50
C ASP A 93 2.21 -38.66 -21.69
N LEU A 94 1.51 -37.77 -22.37
CA LEU A 94 0.54 -36.87 -21.70
C LEU A 94 -0.81 -37.54 -21.42
N MET A 95 -1.06 -38.70 -22.02
CA MET A 95 -2.35 -39.40 -21.88
C MET A 95 -2.65 -39.77 -20.41
N ALA A 96 -1.64 -40.07 -19.61
CA ALA A 96 -1.82 -40.37 -18.19
C ALA A 96 -2.44 -39.18 -17.40
N PHE A 97 -2.22 -37.96 -17.85
CA PHE A 97 -2.78 -36.73 -17.22
C PHE A 97 -4.19 -36.40 -17.72
N ASN A 98 -4.75 -37.23 -18.59
CA ASN A 98 -6.15 -37.16 -19.01
C ASN A 98 -7.03 -38.21 -18.31
N ASP A 99 -6.50 -38.90 -17.29
CA ASP A 99 -7.23 -39.91 -16.53
C ASP A 99 -8.32 -39.24 -15.64
N GLU A 100 -9.51 -39.86 -15.60
CA GLU A 100 -10.66 -39.32 -14.83
C GLU A 100 -10.44 -39.45 -13.32
N ASN A 101 -9.79 -40.52 -12.84
CA ASN A 101 -9.53 -40.72 -11.43
C ASN A 101 -8.49 -39.71 -10.93
N LEU A 102 -7.47 -39.44 -11.76
CA LEU A 102 -6.48 -38.41 -11.46
C LEU A 102 -7.13 -37.05 -11.41
N ALA A 103 -7.98 -36.70 -12.35
CA ALA A 103 -8.74 -35.45 -12.34
C ALA A 103 -9.62 -35.31 -11.08
N THR A 104 -10.23 -36.44 -10.65
CA THR A 104 -11.04 -36.45 -9.43
C THR A 104 -10.16 -36.23 -8.19
N SER A 105 -9.01 -36.91 -8.09
CA SER A 105 -8.08 -36.72 -6.97
C SER A 105 -7.54 -35.28 -6.87
N VAL A 106 -7.31 -34.64 -8.01
CA VAL A 106 -6.91 -33.22 -8.06
C VAL A 106 -8.04 -32.31 -7.57
N PHE A 107 -9.27 -32.55 -8.03
CA PHE A 107 -10.44 -31.76 -7.61
C PHE A 107 -10.77 -31.90 -6.14
N GLU A 108 -10.59 -33.09 -5.55
CA GLU A 108 -10.85 -33.36 -4.14
C GLU A 108 -9.72 -32.95 -3.22
N SER A 109 -8.58 -32.53 -3.77
CA SER A 109 -7.44 -32.10 -2.98
C SER A 109 -7.80 -30.89 -2.11
N LYS A 110 -7.37 -30.96 -0.84
CA LYS A 110 -7.49 -29.84 0.11
C LYS A 110 -6.29 -28.89 0.05
N ILE A 111 -5.26 -29.29 -0.67
CA ILE A 111 -4.07 -28.48 -0.92
C ILE A 111 -4.19 -27.97 -2.35
N PRO A 112 -4.04 -26.68 -2.61
CA PRO A 112 -4.08 -26.14 -3.97
C PRO A 112 -2.98 -26.76 -4.84
N ILE A 113 -3.35 -27.11 -6.06
CA ILE A 113 -2.48 -27.81 -7.02
C ILE A 113 -2.16 -26.93 -8.20
N ILE A 114 -0.87 -26.81 -8.50
CA ILE A 114 -0.36 -26.22 -9.74
C ILE A 114 0.00 -27.35 -10.71
N SER A 115 -0.63 -27.36 -11.86
CA SER A 115 -0.23 -28.25 -12.96
C SER A 115 0.86 -27.59 -13.80
N ALA A 116 1.92 -28.34 -14.09
CA ALA A 116 3.05 -27.93 -14.93
C ALA A 116 3.50 -29.10 -15.82
N ILE A 117 2.60 -29.55 -16.69
CA ILE A 117 2.74 -30.82 -17.42
C ILE A 117 3.07 -30.61 -18.89
N GLY A 118 2.34 -29.73 -19.56
CA GLY A 118 2.48 -29.46 -20.99
C GLY A 118 3.00 -28.05 -21.28
N HIS A 119 3.53 -27.89 -22.50
CA HIS A 119 3.82 -26.55 -23.05
C HIS A 119 2.52 -25.81 -23.36
N GLU A 120 2.60 -24.55 -23.81
CA GLU A 120 1.41 -23.70 -24.04
C GLU A 120 0.34 -24.33 -24.92
N THR A 121 0.72 -25.14 -25.87
CA THR A 121 -0.17 -25.82 -26.85
C THR A 121 -0.82 -27.09 -26.32
N ASP A 122 -0.21 -27.74 -25.33
CA ASP A 122 -0.58 -29.09 -24.88
C ASP A 122 -1.40 -28.97 -23.57
N THR A 123 -2.72 -28.95 -23.69
CA THR A 123 -3.59 -28.86 -22.51
C THR A 123 -4.14 -30.24 -22.16
N THR A 124 -3.94 -30.67 -20.94
CA THR A 124 -4.48 -31.90 -20.37
C THR A 124 -5.68 -31.67 -19.49
N ILE A 125 -6.43 -32.72 -19.14
CA ILE A 125 -7.59 -32.61 -18.24
C ILE A 125 -7.16 -32.09 -16.86
N ILE A 126 -6.03 -32.55 -16.34
CA ILE A 126 -5.52 -32.08 -15.05
C ILE A 126 -5.21 -30.57 -15.08
N ASP A 127 -4.79 -30.00 -16.21
CA ASP A 127 -4.55 -28.58 -16.35
C ASP A 127 -5.83 -27.74 -16.19
N LEU A 128 -6.96 -28.30 -16.60
CA LEU A 128 -8.27 -27.65 -16.47
C LEU A 128 -8.84 -27.76 -15.06
N VAL A 129 -8.57 -28.88 -14.39
CA VAL A 129 -9.08 -29.18 -13.04
C VAL A 129 -8.21 -28.55 -11.96
N SER A 130 -6.91 -28.44 -12.18
CA SER A 130 -5.99 -27.83 -11.21
C SER A 130 -6.35 -26.38 -10.88
N ASP A 131 -5.99 -25.94 -9.71
CA ASP A 131 -6.26 -24.58 -9.24
C ASP A 131 -5.52 -23.52 -10.06
N LEU A 132 -4.31 -23.89 -10.53
CA LEU A 132 -3.54 -23.04 -11.42
C LEU A 132 -2.78 -23.88 -12.45
N ARG A 133 -2.81 -23.44 -13.70
CA ARG A 133 -1.96 -23.98 -14.76
C ARG A 133 -0.68 -23.17 -14.94
N ALA A 134 0.45 -23.83 -15.08
CA ALA A 134 1.72 -23.23 -15.48
C ALA A 134 2.21 -23.90 -16.77
N SER A 135 2.76 -23.12 -17.68
CA SER A 135 3.27 -23.60 -18.97
C SER A 135 4.57 -24.37 -18.87
N THR A 136 5.27 -24.25 -17.75
CA THR A 136 6.53 -24.96 -17.49
C THR A 136 6.71 -25.21 -15.99
N PRO A 137 7.52 -26.20 -15.59
CA PRO A 137 7.86 -26.43 -14.18
C PRO A 137 8.49 -25.22 -13.52
N THR A 138 9.32 -24.45 -14.21
CA THR A 138 9.90 -23.20 -13.74
C THR A 138 8.84 -22.12 -13.53
N ALA A 139 7.87 -21.99 -14.44
CA ALA A 139 6.74 -21.09 -14.29
C ALA A 139 5.83 -21.49 -13.12
N ALA A 140 5.68 -22.78 -12.84
CA ALA A 140 4.95 -23.24 -11.65
C ALA A 140 5.65 -22.80 -10.35
N ALA A 141 6.96 -22.99 -10.28
CA ALA A 141 7.76 -22.52 -9.14
C ALA A 141 7.65 -20.99 -8.98
N GLU A 142 7.64 -20.24 -10.07
CA GLU A 142 7.45 -18.79 -10.03
C GLU A 142 6.07 -18.35 -9.51
N LYS A 143 5.03 -19.05 -9.94
CA LYS A 143 3.65 -18.79 -9.49
C LYS A 143 3.42 -19.22 -8.05
N ALA A 144 4.12 -20.27 -7.61
CA ALA A 144 4.06 -20.78 -6.25
C ALA A 144 4.84 -19.91 -5.25
N THR A 145 5.82 -19.12 -5.72
CA THR A 145 6.73 -18.41 -4.81
C THR A 145 6.77 -16.90 -5.09
N PRO A 146 6.68 -16.07 -4.04
CA PRO A 146 6.91 -14.64 -4.21
C PRO A 146 8.40 -14.35 -4.49
N VAL A 147 8.70 -13.13 -4.91
CA VAL A 147 10.09 -12.68 -5.03
C VAL A 147 10.56 -12.11 -3.69
N ARG A 148 11.49 -12.80 -3.04
CA ARG A 148 12.03 -12.41 -1.73
C ARG A 148 12.55 -10.97 -1.71
N PHE A 149 13.25 -10.59 -2.77
CA PHE A 149 13.82 -9.25 -2.88
C PHE A 149 12.74 -8.17 -2.86
N GLU A 150 11.66 -8.36 -3.61
CA GLU A 150 10.53 -7.42 -3.66
C GLU A 150 9.83 -7.29 -2.29
N LEU A 151 9.69 -8.42 -1.58
CA LEU A 151 9.11 -8.42 -0.24
C LEU A 151 9.98 -7.66 0.76
N ILE A 152 11.30 -7.88 0.74
CA ILE A 152 12.25 -7.16 1.58
C ILE A 152 12.23 -5.67 1.26
N GLU A 153 12.21 -5.31 -0.01
CA GLU A 153 12.13 -3.92 -0.44
C GLU A 153 10.82 -3.26 0.01
N LYS A 154 9.70 -3.98 -0.13
CA LYS A 154 8.41 -3.52 0.37
C LYS A 154 8.40 -3.29 1.88
N ILE A 155 9.00 -4.21 2.65
CA ILE A 155 9.14 -4.08 4.10
C ILE A 155 10.01 -2.86 4.45
N LYS A 156 11.16 -2.69 3.79
CA LYS A 156 12.04 -1.52 3.99
C LYS A 156 11.31 -0.21 3.69
N ASN A 157 10.56 -0.16 2.59
CA ASN A 157 9.77 1.01 2.22
C ASN A 157 8.67 1.31 3.24
N LEU A 158 7.98 0.28 3.72
CA LEU A 158 6.97 0.43 4.78
C LEU A 158 7.60 0.92 6.08
N GLN A 159 8.77 0.39 6.46
CA GLN A 159 9.52 0.81 7.63
C GLN A 159 9.97 2.28 7.53
N LEU A 160 10.48 2.70 6.38
CA LEU A 160 10.83 4.10 6.14
C LEU A 160 9.61 5.02 6.26
N ARG A 161 8.50 4.63 5.65
CA ARG A 161 7.24 5.39 5.74
C ARG A 161 6.71 5.46 7.17
N LEU A 162 6.78 4.36 7.90
CA LEU A 162 6.40 4.31 9.32
C LEU A 162 7.26 5.26 10.15
N ASN A 163 8.59 5.15 10.02
CA ASN A 163 9.54 6.00 10.76
C ASN A 163 9.33 7.49 10.44
N THR A 164 9.16 7.82 9.16
CA THR A 164 8.87 9.20 8.75
C THR A 164 7.56 9.70 9.37
N LYS A 165 6.52 8.88 9.34
CA LYS A 165 5.21 9.25 9.90
C LYS A 165 5.26 9.40 11.41
N VAL A 166 5.91 8.48 12.11
CA VAL A 166 6.10 8.54 13.57
C VAL A 166 6.88 9.81 13.94
N ASN A 167 8.03 10.05 13.28
CA ASN A 167 8.85 11.22 13.54
C ASN A 167 8.09 12.52 13.26
N SER A 168 7.32 12.59 12.18
CA SER A 168 6.51 13.77 11.88
C SER A 168 5.42 14.00 12.93
N GLN A 169 4.79 12.92 13.44
CA GLN A 169 3.81 13.04 14.51
C GLN A 169 4.45 13.47 15.84
N ILE A 170 5.61 12.91 16.17
CA ILE A 170 6.35 13.32 17.39
C ILE A 170 6.75 14.79 17.27
N GLN A 171 7.29 15.21 16.13
CA GLN A 171 7.67 16.59 15.88
C GLN A 171 6.46 17.54 15.99
N SER A 172 5.35 17.21 15.35
CA SER A 172 4.11 17.99 15.44
C SER A 172 3.58 18.09 16.89
N LYS A 173 3.65 16.97 17.63
CA LYS A 173 3.25 16.98 19.05
C LYS A 173 4.19 17.82 19.91
N LYS A 174 5.51 17.76 19.61
CA LYS A 174 6.52 18.58 20.29
C LYS A 174 6.31 20.07 20.02
N GLU A 175 6.08 20.44 18.77
CA GLU A 175 5.77 21.81 18.38
C GLU A 175 4.48 22.31 19.05
N ASN A 176 3.44 21.48 19.07
CA ASN A 176 2.21 21.81 19.81
C ASN A 176 2.45 21.96 21.32
N TYR A 177 3.27 21.08 21.90
CA TYR A 177 3.65 21.19 23.31
C TYR A 177 4.42 22.48 23.58
N GLU A 178 5.42 22.81 22.75
CA GLU A 178 6.19 24.06 22.87
C GLU A 178 5.30 25.29 22.68
N TYR A 179 4.37 25.23 21.73
CA TYR A 179 3.37 26.27 21.51
C TYR A 179 2.49 26.46 22.76
N LEU A 180 1.90 25.37 23.25
CA LEU A 180 1.08 25.43 24.47
C LEU A 180 1.87 25.88 25.70
N ASN A 181 3.13 25.43 25.81
CA ASN A 181 4.01 25.83 26.92
C ASN A 181 4.35 27.33 26.91
N LYS A 182 4.46 27.94 25.71
CA LYS A 182 4.61 29.39 25.56
C LYS A 182 3.37 30.16 26.06
N PHE A 183 2.20 29.54 25.95
CA PHE A 183 0.94 30.13 26.46
C PHE A 183 0.66 29.81 27.93
N LEU A 184 1.26 28.73 28.44
CA LEU A 184 1.26 28.43 29.86
C LEU A 184 2.22 29.41 30.55
N LYS A 185 1.73 30.63 30.77
CA LYS A 185 2.42 31.54 31.68
C LYS A 185 2.64 30.82 33.01
N SER A 186 3.81 30.96 33.57
CA SER A 186 4.06 30.34 34.88
C SER A 186 2.90 30.68 35.83
N PRO A 187 2.46 29.74 36.67
CA PRO A 187 1.38 30.00 37.61
C PRO A 187 1.58 31.29 38.44
N SER A 188 2.85 31.59 38.75
CA SER A 188 3.23 32.82 39.41
C SER A 188 2.93 34.09 38.59
N LEU A 189 3.19 34.06 37.28
CA LEU A 189 2.85 35.18 36.38
C LEU A 189 1.34 35.35 36.24
N ILE A 190 0.61 34.24 36.18
CA ILE A 190 -0.86 34.30 36.14
C ILE A 190 -1.39 34.89 37.46
N VAL A 191 -0.91 34.36 38.58
CA VAL A 191 -1.30 34.85 39.90
C VAL A 191 -0.91 36.29 40.06
N ASN A 192 0.29 36.73 39.67
CA ASN A 192 0.70 38.10 39.74
C ASN A 192 -0.15 39.04 38.87
N ASN A 193 -0.46 38.62 37.64
CA ASN A 193 -1.35 39.39 36.77
C ASN A 193 -2.76 39.53 37.36
N TYR A 194 -3.28 38.45 37.96
CA TYR A 194 -4.58 38.54 38.65
C TYR A 194 -4.50 39.40 39.91
N LYS A 195 -3.38 39.34 40.64
CA LYS A 195 -3.15 40.17 41.81
C LYS A 195 -3.06 41.67 41.46
N GLU A 196 -2.30 42.00 40.39
CA GLU A 196 -2.27 43.36 39.84
C GLU A 196 -3.63 43.82 39.36
N LYS A 197 -4.32 42.98 38.62
CA LYS A 197 -5.67 43.27 38.13
C LYS A 197 -6.65 43.50 39.32
N LEU A 198 -6.54 42.65 40.33
CA LEU A 198 -7.38 42.80 41.55
C LEU A 198 -7.06 44.09 42.32
N LEU A 199 -5.78 44.47 42.38
CA LEU A 199 -5.36 45.74 42.95
C LEU A 199 -5.89 46.95 42.15
N ASP A 200 -5.79 46.87 40.82
CA ASP A 200 -6.32 47.88 39.90
C ASP A 200 -7.86 47.98 40.00
N ASP A 201 -8.53 46.80 39.97
CA ASP A 201 -9.97 46.74 40.13
C ASP A 201 -10.41 47.30 41.49
N PHE A 202 -9.66 46.99 42.57
CA PHE A 202 -9.92 47.55 43.90
C PHE A 202 -9.71 49.06 43.93
N LYS A 203 -8.63 49.54 43.26
CA LYS A 203 -8.35 50.97 43.13
C LYS A 203 -9.44 51.70 42.32
N ASN A 204 -9.82 51.06 41.21
CA ASN A 204 -10.90 51.57 40.36
C ASN A 204 -12.25 51.52 41.05
N LEU A 205 -12.50 50.50 41.88
CA LEU A 205 -13.70 50.43 42.72
C LEU A 205 -13.72 51.55 43.76
N THR A 206 -12.59 51.79 44.44
CA THR A 206 -12.45 52.82 45.40
C THR A 206 -12.69 54.22 44.79
N LEU A 207 -11.99 54.45 43.63
CA LEU A 207 -12.20 55.67 42.85
C LEU A 207 -13.64 55.81 42.33
N SER A 208 -14.22 54.65 41.87
CA SER A 208 -15.62 54.65 41.43
C SER A 208 -16.60 54.91 42.53
N ILE A 209 -16.34 54.41 43.76
CA ILE A 209 -17.15 54.70 44.95
C ILE A 209 -17.02 56.16 45.35
N GLU A 210 -15.76 56.66 45.36
CA GLU A 210 -15.54 58.11 45.69
C GLU A 210 -16.19 59.03 44.66
N ASN A 211 -16.03 58.63 43.31
CA ASN A 211 -16.72 59.39 42.27
C ASN A 211 -18.23 59.26 42.33
N LYS A 212 -18.74 58.02 42.58
CA LYS A 212 -20.19 57.84 42.81
C LYS A 212 -20.70 58.62 44.00
N PHE A 213 -19.93 58.66 45.11
CA PHE A 213 -20.26 59.50 46.28
C PHE A 213 -20.27 60.99 45.92
N SER A 214 -19.25 61.43 45.18
CA SER A 214 -19.12 62.79 44.70
C SER A 214 -20.24 63.17 43.70
N ILE A 215 -20.53 62.26 42.76
CA ILE A 215 -21.63 62.43 41.79
C ILE A 215 -22.99 62.37 42.50
N SER A 216 -23.19 61.43 43.43
CA SER A 216 -24.42 61.35 44.19
C SER A 216 -24.60 62.58 45.04
N LYS A 217 -23.52 63.16 45.61
CA LYS A 217 -23.50 64.41 46.30
C LYS A 217 -23.83 65.62 45.39
N LEU A 218 -23.28 65.57 44.14
CA LEU A 218 -23.62 66.51 43.07
C LEU A 218 -25.06 66.37 42.58
N ASN A 219 -25.49 65.09 42.40
CA ASN A 219 -26.85 64.77 41.95
C ASN A 219 -27.90 65.11 43.06
N LEU A 220 -27.55 64.86 44.29
CA LEU A 220 -28.36 65.38 45.43
C LEU A 220 -28.48 66.95 45.43
N LEU A 221 -27.44 67.61 44.93
CA LEU A 221 -27.41 69.05 44.70
C LEU A 221 -28.14 69.45 43.40
N ASN A 222 -28.25 68.57 42.44
CA ASN A 222 -28.87 68.82 41.13
C ASN A 222 -30.16 67.99 40.90
N LEU A 223 -30.82 67.59 41.97
CA LEU A 223 -32.11 66.86 41.91
C LEU A 223 -33.12 67.58 41.02
N GLY A 224 -33.13 67.32 39.78
CA GLY A 224 -34.08 67.93 38.84
C GLY A 224 -33.68 67.87 37.36
N LYS A 225 -32.50 67.33 37.03
CA LYS A 225 -32.10 67.28 35.63
C LYS A 225 -31.79 65.85 35.13
N SER A 226 -32.78 65.35 34.49
CA SER A 226 -32.80 64.31 33.48
C SER A 226 -32.19 62.89 33.81
N ILE A 227 -33.08 61.91 33.85
CA ILE A 227 -32.75 60.45 33.78
C ILE A 227 -32.32 60.15 32.40
N VAL A 228 -31.09 59.71 32.25
CA VAL A 228 -30.58 59.20 30.92
C VAL A 228 -30.77 57.71 30.86
N SER A 229 -31.45 57.27 29.84
CA SER A 229 -31.74 55.85 29.59
C SER A 229 -30.48 55.01 29.32
N PRO A 230 -30.39 53.78 29.87
CA PRO A 230 -29.27 52.87 29.65
C PRO A 230 -29.17 52.29 28.24
N ASP A 231 -30.18 52.52 27.38
CA ASP A 231 -30.33 51.86 26.08
C ASP A 231 -29.15 52.08 25.09
N SER A 232 -28.50 53.24 25.16
CA SER A 232 -27.38 53.58 24.27
C SER A 232 -26.13 52.71 24.53
N SER A 233 -25.87 52.35 25.79
CA SER A 233 -24.69 51.53 26.15
C SER A 233 -24.91 50.04 25.83
N ILE A 234 -26.14 49.57 25.94
CA ILE A 234 -26.55 48.22 25.56
C ILE A 234 -26.38 48.02 24.02
N ASN A 235 -26.89 48.98 23.24
CA ASN A 235 -26.78 48.96 21.78
C ASN A 235 -25.30 48.99 21.30
N LEU A 236 -24.42 49.74 21.95
CA LEU A 236 -22.99 49.76 21.64
C LEU A 236 -22.30 48.42 21.92
N LYS A 237 -22.60 47.78 23.03
CA LYS A 237 -22.06 46.43 23.36
C LYS A 237 -22.59 45.36 22.44
N GLN A 238 -23.88 45.42 22.09
CA GLN A 238 -24.51 44.49 21.13
C GLN A 238 -23.87 44.61 19.75
N THR A 239 -23.62 45.82 19.27
CA THR A 239 -22.95 46.07 17.99
C THR A 239 -21.51 45.50 17.99
N LYS A 240 -20.79 45.68 19.13
CA LYS A 240 -19.41 45.15 19.26
C LYS A 240 -19.37 43.60 19.21
N ILE A 241 -20.31 42.95 19.89
CA ILE A 241 -20.44 41.47 19.86
C ILE A 241 -20.76 40.99 18.45
N ASN A 242 -21.69 41.61 17.75
CA ASN A 242 -22.06 41.25 16.38
C ASN A 242 -20.88 41.40 15.39
N ASN A 243 -20.09 42.49 15.54
CA ASN A 243 -18.90 42.69 14.73
C ASN A 243 -17.81 41.64 14.99
N LEU A 244 -17.57 41.28 16.24
CA LEU A 244 -16.60 40.22 16.60
C LEU A 244 -17.03 38.87 16.07
N SER A 245 -18.31 38.52 16.16
CA SER A 245 -18.86 37.27 15.58
C SER A 245 -18.69 37.20 14.05
N LYS A 246 -18.98 38.32 13.37
CA LYS A 246 -18.80 38.41 11.92
C LYS A 246 -17.33 38.23 11.51
N ASN A 247 -16.41 38.87 12.20
CA ASN A 247 -14.97 38.75 11.93
C ASN A 247 -14.45 37.34 12.19
N LEU A 248 -14.92 36.69 13.25
CA LEU A 248 -14.56 35.30 13.55
C LEU A 248 -14.97 34.35 12.42
N ASN A 249 -16.21 34.45 11.94
CA ASN A 249 -16.73 33.64 10.87
C ASN A 249 -15.96 33.86 9.55
N LEU A 250 -15.59 35.10 9.23
CA LEU A 250 -14.77 35.44 8.06
C LEU A 250 -13.37 34.83 8.16
N ASN A 251 -12.73 34.91 9.32
CA ASN A 251 -11.41 34.33 9.54
C ASN A 251 -11.40 32.79 9.42
N ILE A 252 -12.44 32.14 9.95
CA ILE A 252 -12.60 30.69 9.82
C ILE A 252 -12.77 30.30 8.34
N ALA A 253 -13.63 31.02 7.60
CA ALA A 253 -13.87 30.73 6.19
C ALA A 253 -12.59 30.91 5.32
N ASN A 254 -11.83 31.99 5.58
CA ASN A 254 -10.57 32.24 4.88
C ASN A 254 -9.52 31.16 5.16
N ASN A 255 -9.33 30.82 6.44
CA ASN A 255 -8.39 29.74 6.82
C ASN A 255 -8.75 28.38 6.19
N TYR A 256 -10.03 28.07 6.09
CA TYR A 256 -10.48 26.85 5.42
C TYR A 256 -10.17 26.87 3.92
N LYS A 257 -10.43 28.01 3.26
CA LYS A 257 -10.15 28.21 1.85
C LYS A 257 -8.65 28.03 1.54
N ASP A 258 -7.79 28.69 2.31
CA ASP A 258 -6.34 28.62 2.14
C ASP A 258 -5.79 27.18 2.29
N LYS A 259 -6.29 26.45 3.30
CA LYS A 259 -5.93 25.04 3.48
C LYS A 259 -6.37 24.18 2.30
N LEU A 260 -7.55 24.43 1.76
CA LEU A 260 -8.09 23.70 0.61
C LEU A 260 -7.27 23.97 -0.68
N GLU A 261 -6.88 25.22 -0.91
CA GLU A 261 -6.04 25.59 -2.05
C GLU A 261 -4.65 24.96 -1.96
N LYS A 262 -4.05 24.95 -0.79
CA LYS A 262 -2.76 24.29 -0.54
C LYS A 262 -2.81 22.79 -0.77
N TYR A 263 -3.89 22.15 -0.35
CA TYR A 263 -4.14 20.72 -0.63
C TYR A 263 -4.24 20.44 -2.13
N LYS A 264 -5.04 21.23 -2.87
CA LYS A 264 -5.18 21.10 -4.33
C LYS A 264 -3.87 21.33 -5.09
N SER A 265 -3.06 22.29 -4.65
CA SER A 265 -1.74 22.58 -5.23
C SER A 265 -0.79 21.39 -5.06
N ASN A 266 -0.75 20.78 -3.87
CA ASN A 266 0.08 19.62 -3.59
C ASN A 266 -0.29 18.41 -4.46
N ILE A 267 -1.58 18.16 -4.67
CA ILE A 267 -2.06 17.10 -5.56
C ILE A 267 -1.60 17.34 -7.01
N ARG A 268 -1.69 18.59 -7.50
CA ARG A 268 -1.24 18.93 -8.86
C ARG A 268 0.26 18.68 -9.04
N LEU A 269 1.09 19.06 -8.05
CA LEU A 269 2.53 18.82 -8.05
C LEU A 269 2.87 17.33 -8.06
N LEU A 270 2.15 16.53 -7.28
CA LEU A 270 2.32 15.07 -7.24
C LEU A 270 2.04 14.42 -8.60
N ASN A 271 0.96 14.84 -9.23
CA ASN A 271 0.55 14.32 -10.54
C ASN A 271 1.50 14.78 -11.67
N SER A 272 2.01 16.02 -11.62
CA SER A 272 2.89 16.55 -12.66
C SER A 272 4.28 15.92 -12.67
N ASN A 273 4.76 15.46 -11.51
CA ASN A 273 6.10 14.87 -11.37
C ASN A 273 6.14 13.35 -11.60
N SER A 274 5.01 12.73 -11.90
CA SER A 274 4.99 11.29 -12.16
C SER A 274 5.64 10.95 -13.51
N ILE A 275 6.42 9.88 -13.52
CA ILE A 275 7.05 9.35 -14.75
C ILE A 275 5.99 9.09 -15.82
N SER A 276 4.86 8.53 -15.44
CA SER A 276 3.73 8.25 -16.33
C SER A 276 3.16 9.52 -16.98
N SER A 277 3.08 10.63 -16.24
CA SER A 277 2.62 11.91 -16.77
C SER A 277 3.61 12.49 -17.80
N ASN A 278 4.91 12.34 -17.58
CA ASN A 278 5.92 12.81 -18.51
C ASN A 278 5.93 11.99 -19.81
N LEU A 279 5.78 10.67 -19.71
CA LEU A 279 5.63 9.82 -20.90
C LEU A 279 4.37 10.17 -21.70
N LYS A 280 3.26 10.52 -21.06
CA LYS A 280 2.03 11.00 -21.73
C LYS A 280 2.21 12.31 -22.48
N LYS A 281 3.16 13.15 -22.07
CA LYS A 281 3.48 14.42 -22.75
C LYS A 281 4.40 14.24 -23.97
N GLY A 282 4.73 13.00 -24.33
CA GLY A 282 5.60 12.70 -25.47
C GLY A 282 7.08 12.60 -25.13
N TYR A 283 7.47 12.74 -23.86
CA TYR A 283 8.85 12.43 -23.47
C TYR A 283 9.10 10.92 -23.56
N SER A 284 10.31 10.57 -23.85
CA SER A 284 10.76 9.18 -23.89
C SER A 284 11.93 8.95 -22.92
N ILE A 285 12.10 7.75 -22.46
CA ILE A 285 13.23 7.39 -21.61
C ILE A 285 14.16 6.49 -22.42
N LEU A 286 15.38 6.97 -22.64
CA LEU A 286 16.41 6.21 -23.31
C LEU A 286 17.09 5.27 -22.30
N MET A 287 17.23 3.99 -22.64
CA MET A 287 17.79 2.96 -21.77
C MET A 287 18.84 2.14 -22.49
N ASP A 288 19.91 1.83 -21.79
CA ASP A 288 20.90 0.82 -22.15
C ASP A 288 20.87 -0.33 -21.13
N LYS A 289 20.63 -1.56 -21.57
CA LYS A 289 20.57 -2.77 -20.71
C LYS A 289 19.80 -2.57 -19.42
N LYS A 290 18.60 -1.94 -19.51
CA LYS A 290 17.70 -1.58 -18.40
C LYS A 290 18.17 -0.42 -17.50
N LYS A 291 19.21 0.31 -17.85
CA LYS A 291 19.64 1.52 -17.14
C LYS A 291 19.29 2.77 -17.94
N ILE A 292 18.80 3.80 -17.26
CA ILE A 292 18.46 5.07 -17.89
C ILE A 292 19.72 5.79 -18.32
N VAL A 293 19.81 6.15 -19.60
CA VAL A 293 20.89 6.94 -20.15
C VAL A 293 20.61 8.42 -19.88
N LYS A 294 21.47 9.06 -19.10
CA LYS A 294 21.31 10.47 -18.71
C LYS A 294 22.18 11.44 -19.51
N THR A 295 23.19 10.93 -20.20
CA THR A 295 24.15 11.78 -20.95
C THR A 295 24.56 11.07 -22.23
N SER A 296 24.78 11.81 -23.30
CA SER A 296 25.26 11.30 -24.59
C SER A 296 26.71 10.80 -24.54
N LYS A 297 27.53 11.25 -23.55
CA LYS A 297 28.96 10.92 -23.44
C LYS A 297 29.30 9.44 -23.23
N LYS A 298 28.30 8.61 -22.91
CA LYS A 298 28.47 7.17 -22.67
C LYS A 298 27.91 6.31 -23.80
N ILE A 299 27.54 6.89 -24.90
CA ILE A 299 26.95 6.21 -26.03
C ILE A 299 27.96 6.25 -27.18
N THR A 300 28.12 5.14 -27.88
CA THR A 300 28.93 5.05 -29.09
C THR A 300 28.04 4.80 -30.30
N THR A 301 28.54 5.15 -31.49
CA THR A 301 27.89 4.79 -32.75
C THR A 301 27.80 3.27 -32.83
N ASP A 302 26.67 2.78 -33.29
CA ASP A 302 26.27 1.36 -33.35
C ASP A 302 25.71 0.75 -32.05
N ASP A 303 25.68 1.49 -30.95
CA ASP A 303 25.05 0.99 -29.73
C ASP A 303 23.55 0.71 -29.96
N GLN A 304 23.10 -0.42 -29.46
CA GLN A 304 21.68 -0.76 -29.42
C GLN A 304 21.09 -0.26 -28.08
N LEU A 305 20.20 0.69 -28.19
CA LEU A 305 19.52 1.29 -27.04
C LEU A 305 18.01 1.03 -27.14
N SER A 306 17.34 1.01 -26.03
CA SER A 306 15.88 0.95 -26.00
C SER A 306 15.28 2.26 -25.55
N VAL A 307 14.26 2.71 -26.24
CA VAL A 307 13.48 3.91 -25.91
C VAL A 307 12.14 3.49 -25.34
N LYS A 308 11.90 3.82 -24.11
CA LYS A 308 10.61 3.57 -23.45
C LYS A 308 9.65 4.74 -23.75
N LEU A 309 8.55 4.43 -24.39
CA LEU A 309 7.38 5.28 -24.60
C LEU A 309 6.26 4.88 -23.64
N ILE A 310 5.12 5.53 -23.77
CA ILE A 310 3.95 5.27 -22.94
C ILE A 310 3.33 3.89 -23.18
N ASP A 311 3.35 3.45 -24.43
CA ASP A 311 2.66 2.25 -24.94
C ASP A 311 3.61 1.09 -25.23
N GLY A 312 4.92 1.27 -25.07
CA GLY A 312 5.88 0.21 -25.33
C GLY A 312 7.33 0.66 -25.28
N THR A 313 8.18 -0.24 -25.72
CA THR A 313 9.63 0.00 -25.83
C THR A 313 10.04 -0.25 -27.29
N ILE A 314 10.83 0.65 -27.84
CA ILE A 314 11.37 0.53 -29.19
C ILE A 314 12.89 0.40 -29.06
N ASP A 315 13.45 -0.57 -29.74
CA ASP A 315 14.89 -0.71 -29.83
C ASP A 315 15.40 0.17 -30.98
N ILE A 316 16.40 0.97 -30.69
CA ILE A 316 17.02 1.88 -31.64
C ILE A 316 18.52 1.61 -31.73
N LYS A 317 19.07 1.83 -32.89
CA LYS A 317 20.51 1.81 -33.11
C LYS A 317 21.03 3.23 -33.30
N VAL A 318 22.06 3.57 -32.59
CA VAL A 318 22.66 4.90 -32.70
C VAL A 318 23.43 5.03 -34.00
N THR A 319 22.95 5.86 -34.90
CA THR A 319 23.58 6.07 -36.21
C THR A 319 24.55 7.25 -36.23
N LYS A 320 24.34 8.25 -35.38
CA LYS A 320 25.20 9.45 -35.30
C LYS A 320 25.03 10.12 -33.93
N ILE A 321 26.13 10.60 -33.39
CA ILE A 321 26.16 11.42 -32.18
C ILE A 321 26.73 12.77 -32.58
N ASN A 322 25.98 13.84 -32.33
CA ASN A 322 26.42 15.21 -32.61
C ASN A 322 27.08 15.83 -31.38
#